data_15fa335db9fa22cb6bfbafa8e7584623
#
_entry.id   15fa335db9fa22cb6bfbafa8e7584623
#
_cell.length_a   1.000
_cell.length_b   1.000
_cell.length_c   1.000
_cell.angle_alpha   90.00
_cell.angle_beta   90.00
_cell.angle_gamma   90.00
#
_symmetry.space_group_name_H-M   'P 1'
#
loop_
_entity.id
_entity.type
_entity.pdbx_description
1 polymer ?
#
loop_
_entity_poly.entity_id
_entity_poly.type
_entity_poly.pdbx_seq_one_letter_code
_entity_poly.pdbx_strand_id
1 'polypeptide(L)'
;MIEFINNNKSKHDIKTMCTVLGVARSTYYKSFDKTKSARELENEELKSAIKRIYKENKGIYGAPRIHYILGIEGFNVSLKRVQRLMTKLNLCAVTVKKYKPHSSKKVVEGLENVLKRDFTTTYINEKWVGDITYIHTSRDGWCYLASVLDLHSKKIIGYAFGKRMTNDLVVKALKNAYYNQNPNKNKHIIFHTDLVSQYTSNDLKELCKEFNIIQSFSKKGCPYDNSCI
;
A
#
# COMPACT_ATOMS: atom_id res chain seq x y z
N MET A 1 -25.67 43.53 -7.56
CA MET A 1 -26.54 44.26 -6.62
C MET A 1 -25.78 45.16 -5.65
N ILE A 2 -24.83 44.67 -4.86
CA ILE A 2 -24.04 45.48 -3.90
C ILE A 2 -23.29 46.63 -4.60
N GLU A 3 -22.66 46.33 -5.72
CA GLU A 3 -21.97 47.33 -6.53
C GLU A 3 -22.90 48.43 -7.08
N PHE A 4 -24.11 48.05 -7.51
CA PHE A 4 -25.16 49.01 -7.90
C PHE A 4 -25.55 49.94 -6.75
N ILE A 5 -25.78 49.39 -5.54
CA ILE A 5 -26.10 50.20 -4.35
C ILE A 5 -24.93 51.17 -4.06
N ASN A 6 -23.72 50.71 -4.12
CA ASN A 6 -22.53 51.53 -3.86
C ASN A 6 -22.36 52.67 -4.87
N ASN A 7 -22.62 52.42 -6.15
CA ASN A 7 -22.50 53.43 -7.21
C ASN A 7 -23.63 54.49 -7.16
N ASN A 8 -24.76 54.17 -6.54
CA ASN A 8 -25.90 55.06 -6.43
C ASN A 8 -26.13 55.63 -5.02
N LYS A 9 -25.21 55.42 -4.08
CA LYS A 9 -25.34 55.87 -2.67
C LYS A 9 -25.42 57.41 -2.49
N SER A 10 -24.97 58.15 -3.50
CA SER A 10 -25.09 59.64 -3.49
C SER A 10 -26.45 60.13 -3.97
N LYS A 11 -27.22 59.30 -4.68
CA LYS A 11 -28.52 59.68 -5.26
C LYS A 11 -29.72 59.14 -4.47
N HIS A 12 -29.56 58.03 -3.81
CA HIS A 12 -30.62 57.29 -3.11
C HIS A 12 -30.14 56.79 -1.75
N ASP A 13 -31.07 56.74 -0.80
CA ASP A 13 -30.79 56.19 0.53
C ASP A 13 -30.50 54.68 0.46
N ILE A 14 -29.44 54.27 1.13
CA ILE A 14 -28.97 52.86 1.15
C ILE A 14 -30.05 51.93 1.72
N LYS A 15 -30.81 52.37 2.72
CA LYS A 15 -31.88 51.57 3.33
C LYS A 15 -32.96 51.25 2.30
N THR A 16 -33.39 52.26 1.56
CA THR A 16 -34.42 52.14 0.53
C THR A 16 -33.94 51.25 -0.61
N MET A 17 -32.71 51.42 -1.10
CA MET A 17 -32.14 50.58 -2.14
C MET A 17 -31.99 49.12 -1.69
N CYS A 18 -31.54 48.89 -0.47
CA CYS A 18 -31.44 47.54 0.09
C CYS A 18 -32.83 46.87 0.19
N THR A 19 -33.86 47.60 0.60
CA THR A 19 -35.23 47.07 0.70
C THR A 19 -35.77 46.70 -0.68
N VAL A 20 -35.67 47.60 -1.66
CA VAL A 20 -36.18 47.38 -3.02
C VAL A 20 -35.46 46.22 -3.72
N LEU A 21 -34.13 46.08 -3.50
CA LEU A 21 -33.33 45.07 -4.13
C LEU A 21 -33.28 43.75 -3.35
N GLY A 22 -33.98 43.65 -2.21
CA GLY A 22 -34.00 42.44 -1.39
C GLY A 22 -32.66 42.08 -0.76
N VAL A 23 -31.78 43.09 -0.54
CA VAL A 23 -30.43 42.85 0.04
C VAL A 23 -30.47 43.31 1.52
N ALA A 24 -30.07 42.40 2.44
CA ALA A 24 -29.94 42.80 3.84
C ALA A 24 -28.88 43.90 4.01
N ARG A 25 -29.19 44.99 4.73
CA ARG A 25 -28.24 46.08 5.00
C ARG A 25 -26.93 45.57 5.62
N SER A 26 -27.00 44.59 6.51
CA SER A 26 -25.84 43.96 7.13
C SER A 26 -24.92 43.30 6.06
N THR A 27 -25.49 42.70 5.04
CA THR A 27 -24.74 42.11 3.93
C THR A 27 -24.03 43.19 3.10
N TYR A 28 -24.71 44.32 2.85
CA TYR A 28 -24.10 45.45 2.16
C TYR A 28 -22.87 45.98 2.92
N TYR A 29 -23.02 46.33 4.20
CA TYR A 29 -21.90 46.89 4.99
C TYR A 29 -20.78 45.84 5.20
N LYS A 30 -21.13 44.55 5.42
CA LYS A 30 -20.15 43.48 5.58
C LYS A 30 -19.33 43.25 4.33
N SER A 31 -19.84 43.59 3.14
CA SER A 31 -19.06 43.45 1.89
C SER A 31 -17.85 44.40 1.77
N PHE A 32 -17.87 45.50 2.53
CA PHE A 32 -16.78 46.48 2.61
C PHE A 32 -15.86 46.25 3.81
N ASP A 33 -16.30 45.44 4.77
CA ASP A 33 -15.50 45.07 5.92
C ASP A 33 -14.49 43.96 5.49
N LYS A 34 -13.22 44.33 5.41
CA LYS A 34 -12.13 43.44 5.06
C LYS A 34 -11.53 42.68 6.26
N THR A 35 -12.10 42.87 7.45
CA THR A 35 -11.63 42.20 8.65
C THR A 35 -11.91 40.70 8.54
N LYS A 36 -10.87 39.85 8.66
CA LYS A 36 -11.04 38.39 8.67
C LYS A 36 -11.76 37.99 9.94
N SER A 37 -12.77 37.15 9.82
CA SER A 37 -13.42 36.54 10.98
C SER A 37 -12.42 35.62 11.74
N ALA A 38 -12.64 35.42 13.04
CA ALA A 38 -11.83 34.51 13.86
C ALA A 38 -11.69 33.14 13.23
N ARG A 39 -12.77 32.65 12.59
CA ARG A 39 -12.76 31.36 11.87
C ARG A 39 -11.90 31.39 10.61
N GLU A 40 -11.79 32.50 9.93
CA GLU A 40 -10.91 32.64 8.77
C GLU A 40 -9.45 32.69 9.18
N LEU A 41 -9.12 33.39 10.28
CA LEU A 41 -7.77 33.39 10.85
C LEU A 41 -7.34 31.97 11.26
N GLU A 42 -8.17 31.27 12.02
CA GLU A 42 -7.93 29.87 12.40
C GLU A 42 -7.75 28.94 11.16
N ASN A 43 -8.57 29.18 10.10
CA ASN A 43 -8.39 28.40 8.87
C ASN A 43 -7.08 28.71 8.14
N GLU A 44 -6.54 29.92 8.22
CA GLU A 44 -5.24 30.24 7.64
C GLU A 44 -4.10 29.55 8.40
N GLU A 45 -4.17 29.54 9.73
CA GLU A 45 -3.22 28.77 10.54
C GLU A 45 -3.26 27.28 10.22
N LEU A 46 -4.48 26.71 10.19
CA LEU A 46 -4.66 25.28 9.80
C LEU A 46 -4.15 24.99 8.41
N LYS A 47 -4.39 25.86 7.43
CA LYS A 47 -3.87 25.69 6.07
C LYS A 47 -2.34 25.67 6.05
N SER A 48 -1.71 26.53 6.83
CA SER A 48 -0.24 26.61 6.93
C SER A 48 0.32 25.34 7.56
N ALA A 49 -0.27 24.86 8.66
CA ALA A 49 0.12 23.60 9.31
C ALA A 49 -0.09 22.39 8.38
N ILE A 50 -1.25 22.30 7.70
CA ILE A 50 -1.53 21.24 6.73
C ILE A 50 -0.49 21.21 5.60
N LYS A 51 -0.14 22.36 5.03
CA LYS A 51 0.88 22.45 3.96
C LYS A 51 2.25 22.00 4.46
N ARG A 52 2.64 22.40 5.66
CA ARG A 52 3.90 22.00 6.29
C ARG A 52 3.96 20.49 6.47
N ILE A 53 2.97 19.91 7.17
CA ILE A 53 2.90 18.45 7.43
C ILE A 53 2.89 17.67 6.11
N TYR A 54 2.15 18.11 5.11
CA TYR A 54 2.08 17.47 3.80
C TYR A 54 3.44 17.47 3.09
N LYS A 55 4.16 18.61 3.11
CA LYS A 55 5.48 18.75 2.49
C LYS A 55 6.56 17.92 3.20
N GLU A 56 6.61 17.94 4.52
CA GLU A 56 7.54 17.16 5.35
C GLU A 56 7.40 15.67 5.10
N ASN A 57 6.16 15.21 4.85
CA ASN A 57 5.87 13.81 4.56
C ASN A 57 5.77 13.50 3.04
N LYS A 58 6.46 14.29 2.21
CA LYS A 58 6.62 14.07 0.76
C LYS A 58 5.29 13.83 0.01
N GLY A 59 4.20 14.42 0.49
CA GLY A 59 2.89 14.27 -0.13
C GLY A 59 2.18 12.92 0.09
N ILE A 60 2.74 12.02 0.89
CA ILE A 60 2.21 10.67 1.10
C ILE A 60 0.99 10.69 2.05
N TYR A 61 0.93 11.65 2.96
CA TYR A 61 -0.11 11.69 3.99
C TYR A 61 -1.43 12.26 3.46
N GLY A 62 -2.49 11.47 3.63
CA GLY A 62 -3.88 11.90 3.40
C GLY A 62 -4.49 12.54 4.64
N ALA A 63 -5.72 13.04 4.49
CA ALA A 63 -6.44 13.74 5.55
C ALA A 63 -6.48 13.02 6.91
N PRO A 64 -6.66 11.68 7.01
CA PRO A 64 -6.68 11.02 8.31
C PRO A 64 -5.34 11.13 9.07
N ARG A 65 -4.22 10.96 8.38
CA ARG A 65 -2.89 11.07 9.01
C ARG A 65 -2.55 12.51 9.36
N ILE A 66 -2.87 13.47 8.49
CA ILE A 66 -2.68 14.90 8.76
C ILE A 66 -3.54 15.33 9.95
N HIS A 67 -4.80 14.90 10.02
CA HIS A 67 -5.67 15.15 11.16
C HIS A 67 -5.09 14.64 12.49
N TYR A 68 -4.52 13.42 12.48
CA TYR A 68 -3.88 12.84 13.65
C TYR A 68 -2.69 13.68 14.13
N ILE A 69 -1.82 14.13 13.21
CA ILE A 69 -0.66 14.97 13.55
C ILE A 69 -1.11 16.34 14.08
N LEU A 70 -2.10 16.96 13.44
CA LEU A 70 -2.66 18.22 13.93
C LEU A 70 -3.20 18.09 15.36
N GLY A 71 -3.82 16.95 15.69
CA GLY A 71 -4.26 16.65 17.06
C GLY A 71 -3.09 16.58 18.06
N ILE A 72 -1.97 15.97 17.68
CA ILE A 72 -0.73 15.92 18.50
C ILE A 72 -0.17 17.34 18.68
N GLU A 73 -0.22 18.20 17.66
CA GLU A 73 0.24 19.59 17.72
C GLU A 73 -0.76 20.52 18.46
N GLY A 74 -1.84 19.98 19.01
CA GLY A 74 -2.79 20.72 19.85
C GLY A 74 -3.94 21.37 19.08
N PHE A 75 -4.08 21.16 17.77
CA PHE A 75 -5.21 21.68 17.01
C PHE A 75 -6.48 20.84 17.24
N ASN A 76 -7.51 21.48 17.78
CA ASN A 76 -8.84 20.86 17.90
C ASN A 76 -9.66 21.05 16.62
N VAL A 77 -9.52 20.14 15.67
CA VAL A 77 -10.16 20.22 14.35
C VAL A 77 -10.78 18.89 13.96
N SER A 78 -11.96 18.92 13.30
CA SER A 78 -12.57 17.67 12.81
C SER A 78 -11.91 17.19 11.51
N LEU A 79 -11.89 15.88 11.30
CA LEU A 79 -11.39 15.25 10.07
C LEU A 79 -12.04 15.86 8.80
N LYS A 80 -13.36 16.11 8.86
CA LYS A 80 -14.13 16.70 7.75
C LYS A 80 -13.67 18.14 7.40
N ARG A 81 -13.24 18.90 8.41
CA ARG A 81 -12.67 20.25 8.19
C ARG A 81 -11.29 20.14 7.53
N VAL A 82 -10.44 19.22 7.97
CA VAL A 82 -9.14 18.96 7.35
C VAL A 82 -9.30 18.55 5.88
N GLN A 83 -10.21 17.63 5.57
CA GLN A 83 -10.51 17.23 4.19
C GLN A 83 -10.89 18.42 3.31
N ARG A 84 -11.81 19.29 3.78
CA ARG A 84 -12.23 20.48 3.04
C ARG A 84 -11.08 21.46 2.81
N LEU A 85 -10.22 21.65 3.81
CA LEU A 85 -9.05 22.53 3.68
C LEU A 85 -8.02 21.95 2.71
N MET A 86 -7.74 20.64 2.75
CA MET A 86 -6.88 19.99 1.78
C MET A 86 -7.39 20.13 0.34
N THR A 87 -8.70 19.94 0.13
CA THR A 87 -9.33 20.16 -1.19
C THR A 87 -9.15 21.61 -1.66
N LYS A 88 -9.39 22.62 -0.78
CA LYS A 88 -9.16 24.03 -1.12
C LYS A 88 -7.69 24.36 -1.44
N LEU A 89 -6.77 23.59 -0.92
CA LEU A 89 -5.32 23.70 -1.17
C LEU A 89 -4.86 22.88 -2.35
N ASN A 90 -5.75 22.13 -3.02
CA ASN A 90 -5.45 21.14 -4.07
C ASN A 90 -4.42 20.09 -3.64
N LEU A 91 -4.47 19.68 -2.37
CA LEU A 91 -3.57 18.67 -1.81
C LEU A 91 -4.26 17.29 -1.82
N CYS A 92 -3.65 16.34 -2.52
CA CYS A 92 -4.06 14.94 -2.54
C CYS A 92 -2.88 14.05 -2.14
N ALA A 93 -3.13 12.98 -1.38
CA ALA A 93 -2.09 12.01 -1.08
C ALA A 93 -1.58 11.35 -2.36
N VAL A 94 -0.27 11.25 -2.50
CA VAL A 94 0.37 10.49 -3.58
C VAL A 94 0.20 9.02 -3.27
N THR A 95 -0.79 8.37 -3.88
CA THR A 95 -1.00 6.93 -3.75
C THR A 95 -0.28 6.21 -4.87
N VAL A 96 0.68 5.37 -4.51
CA VAL A 96 1.26 4.44 -5.48
C VAL A 96 0.22 3.37 -5.78
N LYS A 97 -0.17 3.22 -7.05
CA LYS A 97 -1.05 2.13 -7.47
C LYS A 97 -0.36 0.81 -7.13
N LYS A 98 -0.98 -0.01 -6.27
CA LYS A 98 -0.48 -1.36 -6.03
C LYS A 98 -0.47 -2.11 -7.35
N TYR A 99 0.67 -2.69 -7.70
CA TYR A 99 0.76 -3.64 -8.80
C TYR A 99 -0.21 -4.80 -8.51
N LYS A 100 -1.16 -5.01 -9.42
CA LYS A 100 -2.03 -6.20 -9.38
C LYS A 100 -1.49 -7.16 -10.44
N PRO A 101 -0.84 -8.25 -10.06
CA PRO A 101 -0.40 -9.25 -11.02
C PRO A 101 -1.64 -9.80 -11.75
N HIS A 102 -1.56 -9.90 -13.07
CA HIS A 102 -2.60 -10.56 -13.85
C HIS A 102 -2.63 -12.04 -13.47
N SER A 103 -3.73 -12.50 -12.89
CA SER A 103 -3.91 -13.92 -12.64
C SER A 103 -4.01 -14.66 -13.97
N SER A 104 -3.05 -15.55 -14.27
CA SER A 104 -3.20 -16.47 -15.39
C SER A 104 -4.46 -17.31 -15.19
N LYS A 105 -5.34 -17.37 -16.21
CA LYS A 105 -6.60 -18.12 -16.14
C LYS A 105 -6.42 -19.65 -16.24
N LYS A 106 -5.17 -20.17 -16.37
CA LYS A 106 -4.93 -21.60 -16.44
C LYS A 106 -5.02 -22.21 -15.05
N VAL A 107 -6.11 -22.92 -14.80
CA VAL A 107 -6.20 -23.89 -13.71
C VAL A 107 -5.33 -25.05 -14.11
N VAL A 108 -4.22 -25.26 -13.41
CA VAL A 108 -3.38 -26.45 -13.61
C VAL A 108 -3.97 -27.51 -12.69
N GLU A 109 -4.64 -28.51 -13.29
CA GLU A 109 -5.16 -29.67 -12.57
C GLU A 109 -4.00 -30.46 -11.92
N GLY A 110 -4.25 -31.02 -10.74
CA GLY A 110 -3.29 -31.89 -10.03
C GLY A 110 -2.31 -31.20 -9.10
N LEU A 111 -2.53 -29.90 -8.76
CA LEU A 111 -1.69 -29.20 -7.78
C LEU A 111 -2.41 -29.10 -6.44
N GLU A 112 -2.06 -29.98 -5.52
CA GLU A 112 -2.71 -30.08 -4.22
C GLU A 112 -2.08 -29.22 -3.14
N ASN A 113 -2.90 -28.71 -2.21
CA ASN A 113 -2.42 -28.10 -0.97
C ASN A 113 -2.17 -29.20 0.07
N VAL A 114 -1.00 -29.82 0.04
CA VAL A 114 -0.60 -30.87 0.98
C VAL A 114 -0.39 -30.31 2.38
N LEU A 115 0.13 -29.06 2.47
CA LEU A 115 0.44 -28.40 3.75
C LEU A 115 -0.81 -28.08 4.57
N LYS A 116 -1.95 -27.74 3.92
CA LYS A 116 -3.26 -27.43 4.55
C LYS A 116 -3.17 -26.44 5.73
N ARG A 117 -2.25 -25.48 5.67
CA ARG A 117 -1.94 -24.50 6.75
C ARG A 117 -1.39 -25.13 8.03
N ASP A 118 -0.97 -26.37 8.00
CA ASP A 118 -0.25 -26.98 9.12
C ASP A 118 1.25 -26.61 9.02
N PHE A 119 1.60 -25.51 9.67
CA PHE A 119 2.96 -24.96 9.72
C PHE A 119 3.77 -25.53 10.90
N THR A 120 3.21 -26.46 11.66
CA THR A 120 3.91 -27.10 12.76
C THR A 120 4.94 -28.10 12.24
N THR A 121 6.08 -28.18 12.86
CA THR A 121 7.18 -29.07 12.48
C THR A 121 7.80 -29.70 13.72
N THR A 122 8.28 -30.93 13.60
CA THR A 122 8.92 -31.68 14.68
C THR A 122 10.44 -31.71 14.55
N TYR A 123 10.97 -31.54 13.34
CA TYR A 123 12.41 -31.57 13.07
C TYR A 123 12.78 -30.65 11.88
N ILE A 124 14.08 -30.34 11.78
CA ILE A 124 14.65 -29.54 10.68
C ILE A 124 14.46 -30.27 9.34
N ASN A 125 14.18 -29.51 8.29
CA ASN A 125 13.98 -30.01 6.92
C ASN A 125 12.73 -30.91 6.76
N GLU A 126 11.73 -30.75 7.61
CA GLU A 126 10.43 -31.41 7.43
C GLU A 126 9.54 -30.67 6.42
N LYS A 127 9.43 -29.35 6.58
CA LYS A 127 8.62 -28.49 5.72
C LYS A 127 9.37 -27.24 5.35
N TRP A 128 9.47 -26.96 4.07
CA TRP A 128 10.03 -25.73 3.50
C TRP A 128 8.94 -24.91 2.84
N VAL A 129 9.09 -23.59 2.86
CA VAL A 129 8.22 -22.68 2.14
C VAL A 129 9.05 -21.79 1.22
N GLY A 130 8.52 -21.51 0.04
CA GLY A 130 9.19 -20.69 -0.97
C GLY A 130 8.33 -19.52 -1.43
N ASP A 131 8.99 -18.38 -1.66
CA ASP A 131 8.36 -17.18 -2.20
C ASP A 131 9.31 -16.41 -3.11
N ILE A 132 8.74 -15.60 -4.00
CA ILE A 132 9.48 -14.68 -4.87
C ILE A 132 9.13 -13.24 -4.49
N THR A 133 10.08 -12.54 -3.90
CA THR A 133 9.97 -11.13 -3.53
C THR A 133 10.45 -10.22 -4.66
N TYR A 134 9.70 -9.17 -4.94
CA TYR A 134 10.03 -8.14 -5.93
C TYR A 134 10.80 -7.02 -5.25
N ILE A 135 12.00 -6.73 -5.75
CA ILE A 135 12.89 -5.70 -5.21
C ILE A 135 13.17 -4.67 -6.30
N HIS A 136 12.78 -3.43 -6.05
CA HIS A 136 13.11 -2.33 -6.96
C HIS A 136 14.44 -1.70 -6.56
N THR A 137 15.40 -1.72 -7.48
CA THR A 137 16.71 -1.08 -7.30
C THR A 137 16.81 0.17 -8.17
N SER A 138 17.56 1.16 -7.72
CA SER A 138 17.77 2.41 -8.48
C SER A 138 18.60 2.20 -9.77
N ARG A 139 19.47 1.17 -9.77
CA ARG A 139 20.37 0.88 -10.90
C ARG A 139 19.74 -0.04 -11.96
N ASP A 140 19.08 -1.12 -11.52
CA ASP A 140 18.65 -2.20 -12.41
C ASP A 140 17.12 -2.29 -12.56
N GLY A 141 16.36 -1.40 -11.89
CA GLY A 141 14.90 -1.45 -11.86
C GLY A 141 14.38 -2.64 -11.04
N TRP A 142 13.38 -3.35 -11.54
CA TRP A 142 12.79 -4.50 -10.85
C TRP A 142 13.73 -5.71 -10.90
N CYS A 143 14.05 -6.22 -9.72
CA CYS A 143 14.79 -7.45 -9.49
C CYS A 143 13.95 -8.43 -8.68
N TYR A 144 14.36 -9.68 -8.63
CA TYR A 144 13.60 -10.78 -8.04
C TYR A 144 14.49 -11.58 -7.11
N LEU A 145 13.98 -11.87 -5.92
CA LEU A 145 14.63 -12.72 -4.94
C LEU A 145 13.72 -13.93 -4.70
N ALA A 146 14.16 -15.11 -5.13
CA ALA A 146 13.53 -16.36 -4.71
C ALA A 146 14.19 -16.81 -3.41
N SER A 147 13.39 -17.09 -2.38
CA SER A 147 13.85 -17.54 -1.07
C SER A 147 13.19 -18.85 -0.68
N VAL A 148 13.91 -19.68 0.07
CA VAL A 148 13.43 -20.91 0.68
C VAL A 148 13.68 -20.83 2.18
N LEU A 149 12.63 -20.97 2.97
CA LEU A 149 12.65 -20.90 4.43
C LEU A 149 12.29 -22.28 4.99
N ASP A 150 13.06 -22.75 5.98
CA ASP A 150 12.72 -23.93 6.75
C ASP A 150 11.77 -23.57 7.89
N LEU A 151 10.62 -24.23 7.94
CA LEU A 151 9.58 -23.91 8.92
C LEU A 151 9.96 -24.28 10.37
N HIS A 152 10.91 -25.19 10.56
CA HIS A 152 11.36 -25.59 11.91
C HIS A 152 12.32 -24.54 12.49
N SER A 153 13.39 -24.25 11.78
CA SER A 153 14.42 -23.30 12.23
C SER A 153 14.06 -21.84 12.05
N LYS A 154 13.04 -21.54 11.22
CA LYS A 154 12.64 -20.19 10.80
C LYS A 154 13.75 -19.43 10.08
N LYS A 155 14.69 -20.13 9.47
CA LYS A 155 15.82 -19.56 8.73
C LYS A 155 15.61 -19.66 7.23
N ILE A 156 16.08 -18.66 6.49
CA ILE A 156 16.24 -18.76 5.05
C ILE A 156 17.44 -19.66 4.79
N ILE A 157 17.19 -20.83 4.21
CA ILE A 157 18.17 -21.90 3.98
C ILE A 157 18.75 -21.87 2.58
N GLY A 158 18.04 -21.22 1.64
CA GLY A 158 18.51 -21.03 0.27
C GLY A 158 17.85 -19.82 -0.37
N TYR A 159 18.58 -19.18 -1.26
CA TYR A 159 18.06 -18.05 -2.04
C TYR A 159 18.78 -17.92 -3.37
N ALA A 160 18.13 -17.22 -4.30
CA ALA A 160 18.74 -16.76 -5.55
C ALA A 160 18.20 -15.39 -5.92
N PHE A 161 19.06 -14.51 -6.44
CA PHE A 161 18.72 -13.17 -6.86
C PHE A 161 18.96 -13.01 -8.36
N GLY A 162 18.06 -12.32 -9.05
CA GLY A 162 18.17 -12.11 -10.49
C GLY A 162 17.37 -10.91 -10.99
N LYS A 163 17.77 -10.40 -12.17
CA LYS A 163 17.08 -9.30 -12.86
C LYS A 163 15.81 -9.73 -13.60
N ARG A 164 15.62 -11.04 -13.77
CA ARG A 164 14.47 -11.62 -14.48
C ARG A 164 13.84 -12.72 -13.63
N MET A 165 12.52 -12.77 -13.62
CA MET A 165 11.75 -13.80 -12.93
C MET A 165 11.63 -15.05 -13.83
N THR A 166 12.68 -15.87 -13.86
CA THR A 166 12.76 -17.10 -14.65
C THR A 166 12.58 -18.34 -13.78
N ASN A 167 12.33 -19.50 -14.40
CA ASN A 167 12.29 -20.79 -13.71
C ASN A 167 13.64 -21.11 -13.04
N ASP A 168 14.75 -20.76 -13.70
CA ASP A 168 16.10 -20.94 -13.17
C ASP A 168 16.32 -20.28 -11.81
N LEU A 169 15.67 -19.15 -11.57
CA LEU A 169 15.80 -18.43 -10.29
C LEU A 169 15.33 -19.30 -9.13
N VAL A 170 14.18 -19.94 -9.29
CA VAL A 170 13.58 -20.80 -8.27
C VAL A 170 14.34 -22.12 -8.14
N VAL A 171 14.73 -22.70 -9.28
CA VAL A 171 15.57 -23.92 -9.32
C VAL A 171 16.88 -23.71 -8.57
N LYS A 172 17.57 -22.57 -8.81
CA LYS A 172 18.80 -22.21 -8.08
C LYS A 172 18.56 -22.03 -6.58
N ALA A 173 17.48 -21.33 -6.20
CA ALA A 173 17.16 -21.15 -4.79
C ALA A 173 16.93 -22.48 -4.07
N LEU A 174 16.19 -23.41 -4.69
CA LEU A 174 15.91 -24.73 -4.13
C LEU A 174 17.18 -25.61 -4.08
N LYS A 175 18.00 -25.60 -5.13
CA LYS A 175 19.32 -26.29 -5.12
C LYS A 175 20.21 -25.79 -4.00
N ASN A 176 20.33 -24.47 -3.84
CA ASN A 176 21.11 -23.86 -2.77
C ASN A 176 20.58 -24.30 -1.39
N ALA A 177 19.25 -24.30 -1.18
CA ALA A 177 18.65 -24.79 0.05
C ALA A 177 19.01 -26.26 0.32
N TYR A 178 18.85 -27.12 -0.69
CA TYR A 178 19.10 -28.56 -0.54
C TYR A 178 20.57 -28.88 -0.22
N TYR A 179 21.50 -28.27 -0.94
CA TYR A 179 22.93 -28.51 -0.71
C TYR A 179 23.42 -27.88 0.61
N ASN A 180 22.90 -26.72 1.00
CA ASN A 180 23.27 -26.10 2.27
C ASN A 180 22.78 -26.90 3.47
N GLN A 181 21.60 -27.51 3.37
CA GLN A 181 20.98 -28.24 4.48
C GLN A 181 21.40 -29.72 4.50
N ASN A 182 21.80 -30.28 3.37
CA ASN A 182 22.13 -31.70 3.20
C ASN A 182 21.13 -32.62 3.92
N PRO A 183 19.82 -32.56 3.57
CA PRO A 183 18.77 -33.25 4.30
C PRO A 183 18.91 -34.78 4.15
N ASN A 184 18.32 -35.53 5.09
CA ASN A 184 18.30 -36.98 5.02
C ASN A 184 17.48 -37.46 3.80
N LYS A 185 18.13 -38.13 2.85
CA LYS A 185 17.52 -38.59 1.60
C LYS A 185 16.37 -39.59 1.78
N ASN A 186 16.34 -40.27 2.92
CA ASN A 186 15.29 -41.24 3.24
C ASN A 186 14.00 -40.59 3.78
N LYS A 187 14.00 -39.31 3.98
CA LYS A 187 12.80 -38.53 4.44
C LYS A 187 12.32 -37.63 3.32
N HIS A 188 10.98 -37.52 3.20
CA HIS A 188 10.37 -36.57 2.29
C HIS A 188 10.39 -35.17 2.92
N ILE A 189 10.60 -34.18 2.08
CA ILE A 189 10.45 -32.75 2.45
C ILE A 189 9.21 -32.24 1.77
N ILE A 190 8.34 -31.53 2.47
CA ILE A 190 7.21 -30.82 1.86
C ILE A 190 7.69 -29.42 1.48
N PHE A 191 7.65 -29.07 0.20
CA PHE A 191 7.97 -27.74 -0.29
C PHE A 191 6.69 -27.01 -0.73
N HIS A 192 6.26 -26.05 0.06
CA HIS A 192 5.03 -25.29 -0.17
C HIS A 192 5.32 -23.94 -0.79
N THR A 193 4.56 -23.58 -1.83
CA THR A 193 4.74 -22.36 -2.61
C THR A 193 3.41 -21.83 -3.13
N ASP A 194 3.41 -20.60 -3.64
CA ASP A 194 2.30 -20.05 -4.40
C ASP A 194 2.17 -20.71 -5.79
N LEU A 195 0.96 -20.62 -6.37
CA LEU A 195 0.62 -21.12 -7.70
C LEU A 195 1.13 -20.18 -8.81
N VAL A 196 2.39 -19.77 -8.78
CA VAL A 196 3.00 -19.00 -9.88
C VAL A 196 3.69 -19.94 -10.87
N SER A 197 3.80 -19.51 -12.13
CA SER A 197 4.30 -20.33 -13.24
C SER A 197 5.70 -20.89 -13.01
N GLN A 198 6.54 -20.19 -12.26
CA GLN A 198 7.91 -20.60 -11.94
C GLN A 198 7.94 -21.85 -11.06
N TYR A 199 7.04 -21.93 -10.07
CA TYR A 199 6.94 -23.10 -9.17
C TYR A 199 6.23 -24.29 -9.80
N THR A 200 5.46 -24.09 -10.88
CA THR A 200 4.78 -25.16 -11.60
C THR A 200 5.55 -25.63 -12.85
N SER A 201 6.79 -25.14 -13.06
CA SER A 201 7.63 -25.49 -14.19
C SER A 201 8.07 -26.96 -14.15
N ASN A 202 8.30 -27.55 -15.35
CA ASN A 202 8.76 -28.93 -15.44
C ASN A 202 10.15 -29.10 -14.82
N ASP A 203 11.05 -28.14 -15.01
CA ASP A 203 12.40 -28.15 -14.45
C ASP A 203 12.36 -28.29 -12.91
N LEU A 204 11.47 -27.56 -12.26
CA LEU A 204 11.32 -27.64 -10.80
C LEU A 204 10.69 -28.96 -10.36
N LYS A 205 9.72 -29.49 -11.12
CA LYS A 205 9.10 -30.79 -10.83
C LYS A 205 10.08 -31.91 -10.90
N GLU A 206 10.97 -31.91 -11.91
CA GLU A 206 12.03 -32.91 -12.05
C GLU A 206 13.03 -32.81 -10.91
N LEU A 207 13.44 -31.60 -10.54
CA LEU A 207 14.35 -31.39 -9.42
C LEU A 207 13.72 -31.86 -8.09
N CYS A 208 12.42 -31.58 -7.86
CA CYS A 208 11.72 -32.06 -6.67
C CYS A 208 11.65 -33.58 -6.59
N LYS A 209 11.49 -34.28 -7.73
CA LYS A 209 11.55 -35.75 -7.79
C LYS A 209 12.96 -36.28 -7.46
N GLU A 210 14.00 -35.66 -8.04
CA GLU A 210 15.38 -36.00 -7.77
C GLU A 210 15.73 -35.86 -6.28
N PHE A 211 15.24 -34.82 -5.64
CA PHE A 211 15.54 -34.50 -4.24
C PHE A 211 14.57 -35.14 -3.24
N ASN A 212 13.66 -35.98 -3.68
CA ASN A 212 12.60 -36.55 -2.83
C ASN A 212 11.73 -35.51 -2.11
N ILE A 213 11.40 -34.44 -2.83
CA ILE A 213 10.58 -33.32 -2.32
C ILE A 213 9.14 -33.42 -2.83
N ILE A 214 8.19 -33.35 -1.91
CA ILE A 214 6.76 -33.30 -2.22
C ILE A 214 6.34 -31.84 -2.40
N GLN A 215 5.88 -31.49 -3.61
CA GLN A 215 5.39 -30.15 -3.88
C GLN A 215 3.98 -29.96 -3.28
N SER A 216 3.77 -28.80 -2.66
CA SER A 216 2.49 -28.36 -2.12
C SER A 216 2.22 -26.94 -2.59
N PHE A 217 0.97 -26.62 -2.91
CA PHE A 217 0.64 -25.32 -3.50
C PHE A 217 -0.51 -24.62 -2.74
N SER A 218 -0.37 -23.32 -2.53
CA SER A 218 -1.43 -22.49 -2.00
C SER A 218 -2.65 -22.51 -2.91
N LYS A 219 -3.85 -22.48 -2.35
CA LYS A 219 -5.07 -22.30 -3.13
C LYS A 219 -5.08 -20.89 -3.76
N LYS A 220 -5.55 -20.80 -4.98
CA LYS A 220 -5.67 -19.52 -5.70
C LYS A 220 -6.53 -18.54 -4.89
N GLY A 221 -5.98 -17.35 -4.62
CA GLY A 221 -6.65 -16.30 -3.85
C GLY A 221 -6.63 -16.49 -2.32
N CYS A 222 -5.88 -17.45 -1.81
CA CYS A 222 -5.72 -17.72 -0.38
C CYS A 222 -4.30 -17.31 0.11
N PRO A 223 -4.02 -16.03 0.36
CA PRO A 223 -2.68 -15.57 0.79
C PRO A 223 -2.25 -16.15 2.14
N TYR A 224 -3.20 -16.56 2.97
CA TYR A 224 -2.92 -17.17 4.27
C TYR A 224 -2.30 -18.58 4.16
N ASP A 225 -2.36 -19.22 2.97
CA ASP A 225 -1.79 -20.55 2.79
C ASP A 225 -0.25 -20.50 2.76
N ASN A 226 0.35 -19.32 2.44
CA ASN A 226 1.80 -19.08 2.42
C ASN A 226 2.22 -17.95 3.37
N SER A 227 1.57 -17.82 4.51
CA SER A 227 1.76 -16.68 5.44
C SER A 227 3.03 -16.75 6.30
N CYS A 228 3.80 -17.83 6.21
CA CYS A 228 4.99 -18.04 7.04
C CYS A 228 6.29 -17.51 6.44
N ILE A 229 6.27 -17.03 5.18
CA ILE A 229 7.43 -16.49 4.48
C ILE A 229 7.23 -15.05 4.03
#